data_75a81c687a519c2d64f0883f182ca1eb
#
_entry.id   75a81c687a519c2d64f0883f182ca1eb
#
_cell.length_a   1.000
_cell.length_b   1.000
_cell.length_c   1.000
_cell.angle_alpha   90.00
_cell.angle_beta   90.00
_cell.angle_gamma   90.00
#
_symmetry.space_group_name_H-M   'P 1'
#
loop_
_entity.id
_entity.type
_entity.pdbx_description
1 polymer ?
#
loop_
_entity_poly.entity_id
_entity_poly.type
_entity_poly.pdbx_seq_one_letter_code
_entity_poly.pdbx_strand_id
1 'polypeptide(L)'
;RSVRIYAPVGAHQDLLPYLVRRLLENGANTSFVHSFLDEDVPAERIATDPYTLLSASPSRHPRIPPPPGLYGASRVNSRGLDFSQKQVRDRITDAVVALDDAGPLSVGPIVAGKTSTAKGDEARAPADASRIVGRIASATDADIDAAYASALDYQTHWHAIGGAKRADILEAMANAMEQETDRLIAILAREGGKTLDDCIAEVREAVDFCRYYAVEAETKFKGLEALPGPAGETNGIEMMGRGVFVCISPWNFPLAIFTCQIAGALAAGNTVL
;
A
#
# COMPACT_ATOMS: atom_id res chain seq x y z
N ARG A 1 -40.61 19.65 -32.41
CA ARG A 1 -40.01 19.32 -31.07
C ARG A 1 -39.19 20.52 -30.62
N SER A 2 -39.33 20.99 -29.38
CA SER A 2 -38.49 22.04 -28.82
C SER A 2 -37.12 21.47 -28.47
N VAL A 3 -36.04 22.11 -28.91
CA VAL A 3 -34.67 21.79 -28.59
C VAL A 3 -34.16 22.74 -27.50
N ARG A 4 -33.54 22.25 -26.46
CA ARG A 4 -32.86 23.06 -25.44
C ARG A 4 -31.36 22.82 -25.53
N ILE A 5 -30.63 23.93 -25.63
CA ILE A 5 -29.18 23.87 -25.61
C ILE A 5 -28.71 24.19 -24.20
N TYR A 6 -27.92 23.31 -23.62
CA TYR A 6 -27.26 23.49 -22.35
C TYR A 6 -25.80 23.81 -22.56
N ALA A 7 -25.29 24.82 -21.87
CA ALA A 7 -23.87 25.13 -21.82
C ALA A 7 -23.47 25.48 -20.38
N PRO A 8 -22.40 24.90 -19.84
CA PRO A 8 -21.89 25.30 -18.54
C PRO A 8 -21.27 26.72 -18.65
N VAL A 9 -21.45 27.51 -17.59
CA VAL A 9 -20.87 28.85 -17.44
C VAL A 9 -20.06 28.89 -16.14
N GLY A 10 -18.82 29.38 -16.20
CA GLY A 10 -17.96 29.51 -15.05
C GLY A 10 -16.55 29.97 -15.42
N ALA A 11 -15.68 30.09 -14.42
CA ALA A 11 -14.28 30.42 -14.65
C ALA A 11 -13.55 29.32 -15.41
N HIS A 12 -12.53 29.66 -16.17
CA HIS A 12 -11.73 28.69 -16.95
C HIS A 12 -11.17 27.55 -16.08
N GLN A 13 -10.76 27.86 -14.84
CA GLN A 13 -10.21 26.87 -13.91
C GLN A 13 -11.23 25.80 -13.50
N ASP A 14 -12.51 26.16 -13.43
CA ASP A 14 -13.61 25.27 -13.08
C ASP A 14 -14.16 24.51 -14.28
N LEU A 15 -14.21 25.19 -15.44
CA LEU A 15 -14.79 24.63 -16.66
C LEU A 15 -13.88 23.63 -17.37
N LEU A 16 -12.57 23.83 -17.35
CA LEU A 16 -11.65 22.97 -18.09
C LEU A 16 -11.71 21.51 -17.63
N PRO A 17 -11.61 21.18 -16.32
CA PRO A 17 -11.77 19.80 -15.85
C PRO A 17 -13.13 19.20 -16.15
N TYR A 18 -14.20 20.02 -16.11
CA TYR A 18 -15.54 19.58 -16.47
C TYR A 18 -15.64 19.21 -17.95
N LEU A 19 -15.14 20.05 -18.86
CA LEU A 19 -15.19 19.83 -20.30
C LEU A 19 -14.33 18.63 -20.73
N VAL A 20 -13.11 18.51 -20.21
CA VAL A 20 -12.22 17.37 -20.48
C VAL A 20 -12.89 16.05 -20.08
N ARG A 21 -13.51 15.99 -18.90
CA ARG A 21 -14.24 14.81 -18.45
C ARG A 21 -15.43 14.48 -19.34
N ARG A 22 -16.20 15.50 -19.80
CA ARG A 22 -17.31 15.27 -20.73
C ARG A 22 -16.83 14.75 -22.08
N LEU A 23 -15.73 15.28 -22.61
CA LEU A 23 -15.14 14.79 -23.86
C LEU A 23 -14.69 13.33 -23.75
N LEU A 24 -14.00 12.97 -22.67
CA LEU A 24 -13.56 11.60 -22.44
C LEU A 24 -14.74 10.64 -22.26
N GLU A 25 -15.75 11.05 -21.52
CA GLU A 25 -16.96 10.27 -21.30
C GLU A 25 -17.74 10.02 -22.59
N ASN A 26 -17.95 11.07 -23.39
CA ASN A 26 -18.69 10.98 -24.64
C ASN A 26 -17.90 10.26 -25.75
N GLY A 27 -16.58 10.29 -25.69
CA GLY A 27 -15.71 9.58 -26.63
C GLY A 27 -15.54 8.07 -26.32
N ALA A 28 -16.01 7.61 -25.17
CA ALA A 28 -15.91 6.19 -24.83
C ALA A 28 -16.85 5.33 -25.70
N ASN A 29 -16.38 4.22 -26.24
CA ASN A 29 -17.16 3.32 -27.10
C ASN A 29 -18.42 2.76 -26.42
N THR A 30 -18.50 2.81 -25.10
CA THR A 30 -19.63 2.36 -24.28
C THR A 30 -20.57 3.50 -23.87
N SER A 31 -20.29 4.74 -24.29
CA SER A 31 -21.14 5.88 -23.95
C SER A 31 -22.47 5.83 -24.71
N PHE A 32 -23.53 6.37 -24.10
CA PHE A 32 -24.82 6.53 -24.75
C PHE A 32 -24.71 7.36 -26.02
N VAL A 33 -23.92 8.44 -26.01
CA VAL A 33 -23.74 9.34 -27.18
C VAL A 33 -23.08 8.60 -28.33
N HIS A 34 -22.04 7.80 -28.05
CA HIS A 34 -21.39 6.98 -29.08
C HIS A 34 -22.39 5.97 -29.68
N SER A 35 -23.09 5.21 -28.82
CA SER A 35 -24.09 4.25 -29.29
C SER A 35 -25.24 4.90 -30.05
N PHE A 36 -25.62 6.14 -29.70
CA PHE A 36 -26.68 6.87 -30.38
C PHE A 36 -26.27 7.36 -31.78
N LEU A 37 -25.00 7.63 -31.97
CA LEU A 37 -24.44 8.09 -33.28
C LEU A 37 -23.98 6.91 -34.16
N ASP A 38 -23.95 5.72 -33.65
CA ASP A 38 -23.55 4.51 -34.36
C ASP A 38 -24.74 3.91 -35.12
N GLU A 39 -24.67 3.94 -36.46
CA GLU A 39 -25.74 3.44 -37.34
C GLU A 39 -25.97 1.93 -37.23
N ASP A 40 -24.98 1.18 -36.73
CA ASP A 40 -25.07 -0.26 -36.56
C ASP A 40 -25.77 -0.66 -35.24
N VAL A 41 -26.07 0.31 -34.37
CA VAL A 41 -26.76 0.04 -33.08
C VAL A 41 -28.28 0.17 -33.25
N PRO A 42 -29.05 -0.92 -33.07
CA PRO A 42 -30.51 -0.86 -33.19
C PRO A 42 -31.14 0.10 -32.16
N ALA A 43 -32.17 0.85 -32.61
CA ALA A 43 -32.87 1.82 -31.78
C ALA A 43 -33.46 1.20 -30.49
N GLU A 44 -33.92 -0.06 -30.57
CA GLU A 44 -34.47 -0.82 -29.44
C GLU A 44 -33.42 -1.01 -28.33
N ARG A 45 -32.15 -1.19 -28.69
CA ARG A 45 -31.05 -1.32 -27.73
C ARG A 45 -30.80 0.00 -27.01
N ILE A 46 -30.86 1.12 -27.73
CA ILE A 46 -30.68 2.46 -27.17
C ILE A 46 -31.86 2.85 -26.26
N ALA A 47 -33.06 2.41 -26.62
CA ALA A 47 -34.30 2.68 -25.87
C ALA A 47 -34.55 1.67 -24.73
N THR A 48 -33.68 0.71 -24.50
CA THR A 48 -33.86 -0.29 -23.44
C THR A 48 -33.83 0.39 -22.06
N ASP A 49 -34.81 0.03 -21.23
CA ASP A 49 -34.87 0.52 -19.85
C ASP A 49 -33.62 0.11 -19.05
N PRO A 50 -32.88 1.08 -18.45
CA PRO A 50 -31.71 0.80 -17.64
C PRO A 50 -31.96 -0.22 -16.50
N TYR A 51 -33.14 -0.23 -15.90
CA TYR A 51 -33.49 -1.23 -14.87
C TYR A 51 -33.53 -2.65 -15.42
N THR A 52 -34.02 -2.82 -16.65
CA THR A 52 -34.02 -4.12 -17.33
C THR A 52 -32.58 -4.59 -17.58
N LEU A 53 -31.70 -3.68 -18.04
CA LEU A 53 -30.28 -3.97 -18.26
C LEU A 53 -29.56 -4.34 -16.96
N LEU A 54 -29.81 -3.60 -15.89
CA LEU A 54 -29.23 -3.87 -14.56
C LEU A 54 -29.71 -5.20 -13.99
N SER A 55 -31.00 -5.52 -14.13
CA SER A 55 -31.56 -6.76 -13.62
C SER A 55 -31.08 -8.00 -14.37
N ALA A 56 -30.73 -7.85 -15.65
CA ALA A 56 -30.19 -8.91 -16.48
C ALA A 56 -28.64 -9.04 -16.35
N SER A 57 -28.00 -8.08 -15.71
CA SER A 57 -26.53 -8.04 -15.59
C SER A 57 -26.09 -8.48 -14.19
N PRO A 58 -24.86 -9.03 -14.05
CA PRO A 58 -24.27 -9.25 -12.74
C PRO A 58 -24.22 -7.92 -11.97
N SER A 59 -24.38 -7.96 -10.65
CA SER A 59 -24.32 -6.77 -9.77
C SER A 59 -22.99 -6.02 -9.86
N ARG A 60 -21.98 -6.65 -10.44
CA ARG A 60 -20.64 -6.09 -10.66
C ARG A 60 -20.20 -6.29 -12.12
N HIS A 61 -19.57 -5.29 -12.70
CA HIS A 61 -19.03 -5.38 -14.06
C HIS A 61 -18.01 -6.51 -14.18
N PRO A 62 -18.21 -7.50 -15.11
CA PRO A 62 -17.41 -8.72 -15.13
C PRO A 62 -15.92 -8.49 -15.47
N ARG A 63 -15.59 -7.40 -16.17
CA ARG A 63 -14.22 -7.05 -16.58
C ARG A 63 -13.49 -6.11 -15.62
N ILE A 64 -14.16 -5.63 -14.56
CA ILE A 64 -13.54 -4.77 -13.55
C ILE A 64 -13.27 -5.63 -12.31
N PRO A 65 -12.03 -6.02 -12.04
CA PRO A 65 -11.70 -6.79 -10.85
C PRO A 65 -11.93 -5.96 -9.58
N PRO A 66 -12.26 -6.59 -8.45
CA PRO A 66 -12.20 -5.90 -7.15
C PRO A 66 -10.75 -5.59 -6.79
N PRO A 67 -10.50 -4.61 -5.88
CA PRO A 67 -9.14 -4.22 -5.51
C PRO A 67 -8.19 -5.37 -5.18
N PRO A 68 -8.58 -6.41 -4.41
CA PRO A 68 -7.69 -7.53 -4.14
C PRO A 68 -7.27 -8.34 -5.37
N GLY A 69 -8.09 -8.34 -6.42
CA GLY A 69 -7.84 -9.07 -7.68
C GLY A 69 -7.23 -8.23 -8.80
N LEU A 70 -6.78 -7.00 -8.51
CA LEU A 70 -6.31 -6.06 -9.53
C LEU A 70 -5.13 -6.61 -10.36
N TYR A 71 -4.25 -7.37 -9.74
CA TYR A 71 -3.05 -7.95 -10.37
C TYR A 71 -3.23 -9.44 -10.75
N GLY A 72 -4.48 -9.93 -10.77
CA GLY A 72 -4.79 -11.31 -11.14
C GLY A 72 -4.10 -12.33 -10.24
N ALA A 73 -3.43 -13.32 -10.86
CA ALA A 73 -2.72 -14.37 -10.13
C ALA A 73 -1.31 -13.96 -9.65
N SER A 74 -0.79 -12.81 -10.08
CA SER A 74 0.59 -12.43 -9.75
C SER A 74 0.75 -12.02 -8.29
N ARG A 75 -0.22 -11.32 -7.72
CA ARG A 75 -0.26 -10.98 -6.29
C ARG A 75 -1.64 -10.51 -5.87
N VAL A 76 -1.92 -10.65 -4.58
CA VAL A 76 -3.13 -10.05 -3.98
C VAL A 76 -2.85 -8.59 -3.65
N ASN A 77 -3.74 -7.69 -4.07
CA ASN A 77 -3.67 -6.28 -3.67
C ASN A 77 -4.37 -6.08 -2.32
N SER A 78 -3.91 -5.10 -1.54
CA SER A 78 -4.48 -4.78 -0.22
C SER A 78 -5.95 -4.40 -0.31
N ARG A 79 -6.70 -4.73 0.74
CA ARG A 79 -8.12 -4.36 0.85
C ARG A 79 -8.23 -2.88 1.19
N GLY A 80 -9.12 -2.16 0.49
CA GLY A 80 -9.49 -0.81 0.86
C GLY A 80 -10.59 -0.80 1.92
N LEU A 81 -10.76 0.35 2.55
CA LEU A 81 -11.89 0.64 3.42
C LEU A 81 -12.72 1.75 2.79
N ASP A 82 -14.03 1.54 2.74
CA ASP A 82 -14.97 2.52 2.19
C ASP A 82 -15.63 3.32 3.32
N PHE A 83 -15.17 4.53 3.53
CA PHE A 83 -15.70 5.43 4.55
C PHE A 83 -17.12 5.95 4.28
N SER A 84 -17.69 5.73 3.10
CA SER A 84 -19.11 6.00 2.88
C SER A 84 -19.99 5.08 3.74
N GLN A 85 -19.48 3.91 4.13
CA GLN A 85 -20.16 2.94 4.97
C GLN A 85 -20.05 3.31 6.46
N LYS A 86 -21.21 3.46 7.12
CA LYS A 86 -21.26 3.80 8.55
C LYS A 86 -20.49 2.80 9.42
N GLN A 87 -20.61 1.50 9.15
CA GLN A 87 -19.93 0.46 9.93
C GLN A 87 -18.40 0.59 9.90
N VAL A 88 -17.83 1.02 8.75
CA VAL A 88 -16.39 1.25 8.62
C VAL A 88 -15.98 2.45 9.46
N ARG A 89 -16.75 3.56 9.39
CA ARG A 89 -16.46 4.75 10.21
C ARG A 89 -16.54 4.45 11.70
N ASP A 90 -17.60 3.77 12.15
CA ASP A 90 -17.77 3.40 13.55
C ASP A 90 -16.58 2.54 14.03
N ARG A 91 -16.23 1.50 13.29
CA ARG A 91 -15.11 0.61 13.61
C ARG A 91 -13.77 1.36 13.77
N ILE A 92 -13.47 2.26 12.84
CA ILE A 92 -12.22 3.05 12.93
C ILE A 92 -12.28 4.05 14.08
N THR A 93 -13.45 4.65 14.34
CA THR A 93 -13.63 5.53 15.50
C THR A 93 -13.41 4.76 16.79
N ASP A 94 -13.96 3.55 16.92
CA ASP A 94 -13.79 2.67 18.07
C ASP A 94 -12.31 2.31 18.27
N ALA A 95 -11.57 2.04 17.19
CA ALA A 95 -10.13 1.75 17.25
C ALA A 95 -9.32 2.96 17.75
N VAL A 96 -9.70 4.18 17.34
CA VAL A 96 -9.07 5.41 17.85
C VAL A 96 -9.37 5.62 19.34
N VAL A 97 -10.60 5.38 19.77
CA VAL A 97 -11.00 5.46 21.19
C VAL A 97 -10.23 4.40 22.00
N ALA A 98 -10.18 3.18 21.52
CA ALA A 98 -9.44 2.10 22.19
C ALA A 98 -7.94 2.41 22.33
N LEU A 99 -7.33 3.06 21.34
CA LEU A 99 -5.94 3.51 21.44
C LEU A 99 -5.78 4.60 22.52
N ASP A 100 -6.72 5.56 22.58
CA ASP A 100 -6.72 6.62 23.58
C ASP A 100 -6.88 6.06 25.00
N ASP A 101 -7.77 5.08 25.20
CA ASP A 101 -8.06 4.43 26.49
C ASP A 101 -6.91 3.54 26.98
N ALA A 102 -6.16 2.92 26.06
CA ALA A 102 -5.01 2.10 26.38
C ALA A 102 -3.81 2.89 26.95
N GLY A 103 -3.84 4.22 26.76
CA GLY A 103 -2.78 5.12 27.21
C GLY A 103 -1.55 5.13 26.31
N PRO A 104 -0.50 5.88 26.68
CA PRO A 104 0.65 6.10 25.84
C PRO A 104 1.42 4.81 25.51
N LEU A 105 1.73 4.61 24.23
CA LEU A 105 2.61 3.53 23.79
C LEU A 105 4.05 3.79 24.23
N SER A 106 4.79 2.73 24.52
CA SER A 106 6.24 2.84 24.81
C SER A 106 7.01 2.03 23.77
N VAL A 107 7.92 2.68 23.07
CA VAL A 107 8.75 2.11 22.02
C VAL A 107 10.20 2.52 22.20
N GLY A 108 11.12 1.70 21.70
CA GLY A 108 12.55 1.97 21.72
C GLY A 108 13.28 1.12 20.71
N PRO A 109 14.59 1.26 20.58
CA PRO A 109 15.40 0.45 19.69
C PRO A 109 15.21 -1.05 19.95
N ILE A 110 15.17 -1.80 18.87
CA ILE A 110 15.15 -3.27 18.90
C ILE A 110 16.49 -3.75 18.34
N VAL A 111 17.36 -4.28 19.18
CA VAL A 111 18.67 -4.79 18.79
C VAL A 111 18.75 -6.27 19.09
N ALA A 112 19.06 -7.09 18.09
CA ALA A 112 19.12 -8.56 18.22
C ALA A 112 17.89 -9.15 18.93
N GLY A 113 16.69 -8.66 18.60
CA GLY A 113 15.41 -9.11 19.16
C GLY A 113 15.10 -8.59 20.56
N LYS A 114 15.93 -7.73 21.15
CA LYS A 114 15.70 -7.13 22.47
C LYS A 114 15.29 -5.67 22.34
N THR A 115 14.11 -5.32 22.86
CA THR A 115 13.61 -3.94 22.91
C THR A 115 14.21 -3.20 24.10
N SER A 116 14.71 -1.98 23.86
CA SER A 116 15.14 -1.10 24.94
C SER A 116 13.94 -0.69 25.79
N THR A 117 14.13 -0.68 27.12
CA THR A 117 13.14 -0.21 28.10
C THR A 117 13.51 1.16 28.68
N ALA A 118 14.44 1.88 28.07
CA ALA A 118 14.84 3.20 28.52
C ALA A 118 13.66 4.16 28.53
N LYS A 119 13.71 5.16 29.41
CA LYS A 119 12.70 6.23 29.44
C LYS A 119 12.85 7.07 28.17
N GLY A 120 11.76 7.18 27.40
CA GLY A 120 11.74 7.89 26.14
C GLY A 120 11.13 9.30 26.25
N ASP A 121 11.34 10.08 25.21
CA ASP A 121 10.72 11.41 25.02
C ASP A 121 9.23 11.24 24.65
N GLU A 122 8.43 12.25 25.00
CA GLU A 122 6.99 12.21 24.75
C GLU A 122 6.68 12.54 23.28
N ALA A 123 6.00 11.63 22.59
CA ALA A 123 5.35 11.88 21.31
C ALA A 123 3.91 12.39 21.59
N ARG A 124 3.59 13.57 21.09
CA ARG A 124 2.30 14.22 21.30
C ARG A 124 1.51 14.31 20.02
N ALA A 125 0.18 14.23 20.14
CA ALA A 125 -0.71 14.37 19.00
C ALA A 125 -0.63 15.80 18.42
N PRO A 126 -0.39 15.96 17.09
CA PRO A 126 -0.33 17.31 16.48
C PRO A 126 -1.64 18.09 16.60
N ALA A 127 -2.78 17.40 16.60
CA ALA A 127 -4.11 18.02 16.73
C ALA A 127 -4.46 18.44 18.17
N ASP A 128 -3.78 17.84 19.15
CA ASP A 128 -3.99 18.12 20.59
C ASP A 128 -2.69 17.90 21.35
N ALA A 129 -1.88 18.95 21.49
CA ALA A 129 -0.58 18.89 22.15
C ALA A 129 -0.63 18.51 23.65
N SER A 130 -1.80 18.49 24.28
CA SER A 130 -1.97 17.97 25.64
C SER A 130 -1.98 16.45 25.69
N ARG A 131 -2.26 15.78 24.57
CA ARG A 131 -2.35 14.33 24.45
C ARG A 131 -0.99 13.71 24.16
N ILE A 132 -0.54 12.84 25.05
CA ILE A 132 0.65 12.01 24.84
C ILE A 132 0.21 10.72 24.14
N VAL A 133 0.70 10.49 22.93
CA VAL A 133 0.41 9.28 22.15
C VAL A 133 1.39 8.16 22.52
N GLY A 134 2.62 8.52 22.83
CA GLY A 134 3.65 7.53 23.17
C GLY A 134 4.88 8.14 23.82
N ARG A 135 5.80 7.25 24.19
CA ARG A 135 7.14 7.58 24.67
C ARG A 135 8.14 6.82 23.84
N ILE A 136 9.11 7.51 23.27
CA ILE A 136 10.07 6.97 22.30
C ILE A 136 11.47 7.09 22.89
N ALA A 137 12.08 5.96 23.21
CA ALA A 137 13.48 5.93 23.60
C ALA A 137 14.37 6.01 22.35
N SER A 138 15.29 6.98 22.32
CA SER A 138 16.28 7.10 21.25
C SER A 138 17.37 6.05 21.39
N ALA A 139 17.91 5.59 20.27
CA ALA A 139 19.08 4.74 20.26
C ALA A 139 20.33 5.52 20.71
N THR A 140 21.20 4.88 21.46
CA THR A 140 22.53 5.36 21.76
C THR A 140 23.52 4.95 20.64
N ASP A 141 24.71 5.57 20.60
CA ASP A 141 25.77 5.14 19.66
C ASP A 141 26.11 3.64 19.86
N ALA A 142 26.11 3.18 21.10
CA ALA A 142 26.35 1.76 21.40
C ALA A 142 25.23 0.84 20.86
N ASP A 143 23.97 1.27 20.90
CA ASP A 143 22.87 0.54 20.30
C ASP A 143 23.01 0.45 18.77
N ILE A 144 23.42 1.55 18.13
CA ILE A 144 23.66 1.62 16.68
C ILE A 144 24.79 0.68 16.27
N ASP A 145 25.91 0.72 16.98
CA ASP A 145 27.07 -0.15 16.73
C ASP A 145 26.69 -1.63 16.90
N ALA A 146 25.96 -1.95 17.96
CA ALA A 146 25.50 -3.32 18.24
C ALA A 146 24.48 -3.80 17.19
N ALA A 147 23.57 -2.94 16.76
CA ALA A 147 22.59 -3.25 15.70
C ALA A 147 23.29 -3.50 14.36
N TYR A 148 24.25 -2.65 13.99
CA TYR A 148 25.04 -2.83 12.78
C TYR A 148 25.83 -4.12 12.79
N ALA A 149 26.53 -4.41 13.89
CA ALA A 149 27.30 -5.65 14.05
C ALA A 149 26.40 -6.90 13.94
N SER A 150 25.23 -6.88 14.58
CA SER A 150 24.25 -7.97 14.51
C SER A 150 23.68 -8.14 13.10
N ALA A 151 23.39 -7.04 12.40
CA ALA A 151 22.87 -7.07 11.05
C ALA A 151 23.92 -7.61 10.05
N LEU A 152 25.19 -7.21 10.22
CA LEU A 152 26.31 -7.67 9.40
C LEU A 152 26.57 -9.18 9.60
N ASP A 153 26.58 -9.64 10.83
CA ASP A 153 26.78 -11.06 11.18
C ASP A 153 25.69 -11.95 10.57
N TYR A 154 24.46 -11.51 10.62
CA TYR A 154 23.31 -12.30 10.13
C TYR A 154 23.11 -12.22 8.61
N GLN A 155 23.72 -11.26 7.89
CA GLN A 155 23.45 -10.98 6.48
C GLN A 155 23.67 -12.18 5.55
N THR A 156 24.78 -12.90 5.75
CA THR A 156 25.08 -14.09 4.94
C THR A 156 24.02 -15.19 5.12
N HIS A 157 23.57 -15.40 6.35
CA HIS A 157 22.50 -16.35 6.62
C HIS A 157 21.18 -15.92 5.99
N TRP A 158 20.80 -14.64 6.13
CA TRP A 158 19.60 -14.07 5.51
C TRP A 158 19.60 -14.19 3.98
N HIS A 159 20.74 -13.92 3.36
CA HIS A 159 20.89 -14.15 1.92
C HIS A 159 20.71 -15.63 1.56
N ALA A 160 21.34 -16.53 2.31
CA ALA A 160 21.38 -17.97 2.02
C ALA A 160 20.02 -18.67 2.15
N ILE A 161 19.04 -18.14 2.89
CA ILE A 161 17.70 -18.75 2.98
C ILE A 161 16.95 -18.72 1.65
N GLY A 162 17.39 -17.89 0.69
CA GLY A 162 16.83 -17.82 -0.66
C GLY A 162 15.62 -16.88 -0.81
N GLY A 163 15.33 -16.50 -2.07
CA GLY A 163 14.27 -15.55 -2.41
C GLY A 163 12.88 -16.00 -1.97
N ALA A 164 12.54 -17.27 -2.18
CA ALA A 164 11.23 -17.81 -1.83
C ALA A 164 10.95 -17.73 -0.30
N LYS A 165 11.94 -18.06 0.54
CA LYS A 165 11.76 -17.95 2.00
C LYS A 165 11.64 -16.52 2.48
N ARG A 166 12.37 -15.59 1.87
CA ARG A 166 12.21 -14.16 2.15
C ARG A 166 10.85 -13.65 1.72
N ALA A 167 10.33 -14.14 0.59
CA ALA A 167 8.98 -13.83 0.13
C ALA A 167 7.91 -14.31 1.13
N ASP A 168 7.99 -15.55 1.63
CA ASP A 168 7.09 -16.06 2.68
C ASP A 168 7.04 -15.12 3.90
N ILE A 169 8.19 -14.59 4.32
CA ILE A 169 8.28 -13.68 5.48
C ILE A 169 7.64 -12.33 5.16
N LEU A 170 7.85 -11.77 3.96
CA LEU A 170 7.23 -10.52 3.54
C LEU A 170 5.71 -10.65 3.38
N GLU A 171 5.22 -11.77 2.88
CA GLU A 171 3.78 -12.07 2.85
C GLU A 171 3.19 -12.19 4.26
N ALA A 172 3.90 -12.83 5.19
CA ALA A 172 3.48 -12.89 6.59
C ALA A 172 3.42 -11.49 7.22
N MET A 173 4.38 -10.63 6.91
CA MET A 173 4.39 -9.22 7.35
C MET A 173 3.20 -8.44 6.78
N ALA A 174 2.89 -8.60 5.49
CA ALA A 174 1.73 -7.99 4.85
C ALA A 174 0.41 -8.42 5.52
N ASN A 175 0.27 -9.71 5.79
CA ASN A 175 -0.91 -10.27 6.44
C ASN A 175 -1.06 -9.78 7.88
N ALA A 176 0.02 -9.64 8.64
CA ALA A 176 0.02 -9.08 9.98
C ALA A 176 -0.42 -7.59 9.97
N MET A 177 0.07 -6.80 9.01
CA MET A 177 -0.37 -5.41 8.84
C MET A 177 -1.86 -5.32 8.49
N GLU A 178 -2.39 -6.20 7.64
CA GLU A 178 -3.82 -6.21 7.34
C GLU A 178 -4.68 -6.58 8.56
N GLN A 179 -4.20 -7.47 9.43
CA GLN A 179 -4.89 -7.80 10.68
C GLN A 179 -4.91 -6.62 11.65
N GLU A 180 -3.85 -5.83 11.69
CA GLU A 180 -3.69 -4.67 12.56
C GLU A 180 -4.14 -3.34 11.90
N THR A 181 -4.84 -3.39 10.77
CA THR A 181 -5.21 -2.20 9.96
C THR A 181 -5.84 -1.09 10.80
N ASP A 182 -6.83 -1.43 11.63
CA ASP A 182 -7.59 -0.43 12.41
C ASP A 182 -6.69 0.25 13.44
N ARG A 183 -5.82 -0.51 14.10
CA ARG A 183 -4.85 0.01 15.06
C ARG A 183 -3.79 0.88 14.39
N LEU A 184 -3.28 0.45 13.24
CA LEU A 184 -2.30 1.23 12.46
C LEU A 184 -2.89 2.56 12.00
N ILE A 185 -4.14 2.57 11.51
CA ILE A 185 -4.87 3.79 11.15
C ILE A 185 -5.01 4.72 12.38
N ALA A 186 -5.38 4.17 13.54
CA ALA A 186 -5.52 4.97 14.77
C ALA A 186 -4.20 5.62 15.19
N ILE A 187 -3.08 4.89 15.13
CA ILE A 187 -1.74 5.42 15.44
C ILE A 187 -1.35 6.51 14.43
N LEU A 188 -1.49 6.28 13.13
CA LEU A 188 -1.19 7.26 12.10
C LEU A 188 -2.00 8.55 12.26
N ALA A 189 -3.28 8.44 12.60
CA ALA A 189 -4.14 9.58 12.83
C ALA A 189 -3.73 10.36 14.08
N ARG A 190 -3.36 9.69 15.17
CA ARG A 190 -3.00 10.33 16.45
C ARG A 190 -1.58 10.89 16.46
N GLU A 191 -0.61 10.11 16.00
CA GLU A 191 0.80 10.51 16.01
C GLU A 191 1.16 11.36 14.80
N GLY A 192 0.76 10.92 13.60
CA GLY A 192 1.07 11.62 12.36
C GLY A 192 0.15 12.80 12.05
N GLY A 193 -0.98 12.91 12.74
CA GLY A 193 -1.98 13.95 12.47
C GLY A 193 -2.61 13.86 11.08
N LYS A 194 -2.60 12.67 10.48
CA LYS A 194 -3.09 12.42 9.13
C LYS A 194 -4.61 12.30 9.10
N THR A 195 -5.21 12.63 7.96
CA THR A 195 -6.64 12.33 7.73
C THR A 195 -6.84 10.81 7.68
N LEU A 196 -8.05 10.35 8.00
CA LEU A 196 -8.33 8.91 8.00
C LEU A 196 -8.20 8.30 6.60
N ASP A 197 -8.54 9.03 5.54
CA ASP A 197 -8.34 8.58 4.15
C ASP A 197 -6.85 8.39 3.82
N ASP A 198 -6.00 9.33 4.25
CA ASP A 198 -4.54 9.21 4.08
C ASP A 198 -3.95 8.08 4.91
N CYS A 199 -4.48 7.84 6.12
CA CYS A 199 -4.06 6.70 6.95
C CYS A 199 -4.39 5.36 6.28
N ILE A 200 -5.58 5.22 5.70
CA ILE A 200 -5.97 4.02 4.94
C ILE A 200 -5.06 3.82 3.74
N ALA A 201 -4.82 4.89 2.97
CA ALA A 201 -3.96 4.83 1.81
C ALA A 201 -2.56 4.37 2.20
N GLU A 202 -2.01 4.88 3.29
CA GLU A 202 -0.68 4.55 3.78
C GLU A 202 -0.57 3.10 4.29
N VAL A 203 -1.55 2.60 5.05
CA VAL A 203 -1.57 1.19 5.47
C VAL A 203 -1.65 0.25 4.26
N ARG A 204 -2.49 0.59 3.29
CA ARG A 204 -2.60 -0.19 2.04
C ARG A 204 -1.30 -0.21 1.26
N GLU A 205 -0.65 0.94 1.14
CA GLU A 205 0.63 1.07 0.44
C GLU A 205 1.71 0.23 1.11
N ALA A 206 1.80 0.26 2.46
CA ALA A 206 2.73 -0.57 3.22
C ALA A 206 2.52 -2.07 2.97
N VAL A 207 1.27 -2.55 3.02
CA VAL A 207 0.91 -3.94 2.71
C VAL A 207 1.30 -4.31 1.28
N ASP A 208 0.99 -3.43 0.32
CA ASP A 208 1.27 -3.68 -1.09
C ASP A 208 2.77 -3.66 -1.42
N PHE A 209 3.58 -2.87 -0.72
CA PHE A 209 5.04 -2.96 -0.81
C PHE A 209 5.56 -4.33 -0.37
N CYS A 210 5.10 -4.86 0.76
CA CYS A 210 5.50 -6.19 1.20
C CYS A 210 5.18 -7.26 0.16
N ARG A 211 3.97 -7.26 -0.39
CA ARG A 211 3.53 -8.22 -1.41
C ARG A 211 4.24 -8.05 -2.74
N TYR A 212 4.48 -6.80 -3.14
CA TYR A 212 5.24 -6.51 -4.36
C TYR A 212 6.67 -7.07 -4.26
N TYR A 213 7.36 -6.76 -3.15
CA TYR A 213 8.72 -7.22 -2.96
C TYR A 213 8.82 -8.72 -2.68
N ALA A 214 7.76 -9.36 -2.16
CA ALA A 214 7.69 -10.81 -2.06
C ALA A 214 7.77 -11.46 -3.46
N VAL A 215 6.95 -11.00 -4.40
CA VAL A 215 6.99 -11.46 -5.80
C VAL A 215 8.35 -11.20 -6.46
N GLU A 216 8.94 -10.03 -6.21
CA GLU A 216 10.28 -9.70 -6.73
C GLU A 216 11.37 -10.61 -6.13
N ALA A 217 11.26 -10.97 -4.84
CA ALA A 217 12.19 -11.91 -4.19
C ALA A 217 12.12 -13.30 -4.83
N GLU A 218 10.92 -13.83 -5.05
CA GLU A 218 10.72 -15.13 -5.69
C GLU A 218 11.22 -15.16 -7.13
N THR A 219 10.98 -14.09 -7.88
CA THR A 219 11.27 -14.09 -9.33
C THR A 219 12.72 -13.78 -9.64
N LYS A 220 13.34 -12.83 -8.92
CA LYS A 220 14.69 -12.32 -9.23
C LYS A 220 15.79 -12.93 -8.38
N PHE A 221 15.48 -13.48 -7.20
CA PHE A 221 16.47 -14.06 -6.29
C PHE A 221 16.30 -15.57 -6.14
N LYS A 222 15.99 -16.25 -7.25
CA LYS A 222 15.81 -17.70 -7.35
C LYS A 222 17.12 -18.50 -7.46
N GLY A 223 18.28 -17.85 -7.36
CA GLY A 223 19.60 -18.40 -7.56
C GLY A 223 20.16 -18.14 -8.96
N LEU A 224 21.10 -18.98 -9.40
CA LEU A 224 21.78 -18.81 -10.68
C LEU A 224 20.82 -18.95 -11.86
N GLU A 225 20.69 -17.91 -12.66
CA GLU A 225 19.96 -17.93 -13.93
C GLU A 225 20.93 -18.21 -15.07
N ALA A 226 20.71 -19.31 -15.80
CA ALA A 226 21.58 -19.73 -16.88
C ALA A 226 21.56 -18.73 -18.05
N LEU A 227 22.74 -18.38 -18.51
CA LEU A 227 22.95 -17.54 -19.69
C LEU A 227 23.52 -18.38 -20.85
N PRO A 228 23.26 -17.98 -22.11
CA PRO A 228 23.87 -18.63 -23.25
C PRO A 228 25.39 -18.46 -23.25
N GLY A 229 26.11 -19.49 -23.66
CA GLY A 229 27.57 -19.48 -23.76
C GLY A 229 28.08 -20.51 -24.78
N PRO A 230 29.38 -20.49 -25.08
CA PRO A 230 30.02 -21.49 -25.95
C PRO A 230 29.92 -22.90 -25.39
N ALA A 231 30.10 -23.90 -26.25
CA ALA A 231 30.09 -25.30 -25.84
C ALA A 231 31.22 -25.59 -24.84
N GLY A 232 30.87 -26.24 -23.73
CA GLY A 232 31.78 -26.59 -22.64
C GLY A 232 31.88 -25.54 -21.52
N GLU A 233 31.14 -24.46 -21.62
CA GLU A 233 31.03 -23.44 -20.55
C GLU A 233 29.64 -23.45 -19.90
N THR A 234 29.61 -23.11 -18.62
CA THR A 234 28.37 -22.83 -17.89
C THR A 234 28.40 -21.37 -17.48
N ASN A 235 27.53 -20.56 -18.09
CA ASN A 235 27.40 -19.14 -17.81
C ASN A 235 26.10 -18.88 -17.08
N GLY A 236 26.12 -17.96 -16.14
CA GLY A 236 24.92 -17.57 -15.40
C GLY A 236 25.09 -16.24 -14.69
N ILE A 237 23.93 -15.67 -14.30
CA ILE A 237 23.85 -14.49 -13.48
C ILE A 237 23.10 -14.82 -12.18
N GLU A 238 23.58 -14.30 -11.08
CA GLU A 238 22.93 -14.43 -9.78
C GLU A 238 22.79 -13.06 -9.12
N MET A 239 21.59 -12.79 -8.61
CA MET A 239 21.34 -11.56 -7.84
C MET A 239 21.67 -11.81 -6.37
N MET A 240 22.50 -10.97 -5.79
CA MET A 240 22.99 -11.12 -4.42
C MET A 240 22.74 -9.89 -3.57
N GLY A 241 22.48 -10.11 -2.27
CA GLY A 241 22.44 -9.03 -1.28
C GLY A 241 23.81 -8.36 -1.13
N ARG A 242 23.81 -7.03 -0.94
CA ARG A 242 25.01 -6.19 -0.84
C ARG A 242 25.54 -6.05 0.60
N GLY A 243 24.74 -6.32 1.62
CA GLY A 243 25.11 -6.17 3.01
C GLY A 243 24.03 -5.54 3.89
N VAL A 244 24.41 -4.60 4.74
CA VAL A 244 23.48 -3.88 5.63
C VAL A 244 23.01 -2.60 4.95
N PHE A 245 21.70 -2.36 4.97
CA PHE A 245 21.06 -1.15 4.47
C PHE A 245 20.53 -0.33 5.63
N VAL A 246 20.81 0.96 5.63
CA VAL A 246 20.21 1.93 6.57
C VAL A 246 18.93 2.47 5.94
N CYS A 247 17.79 2.29 6.64
CA CYS A 247 16.48 2.68 6.20
C CYS A 247 15.98 3.88 7.01
N ILE A 248 15.91 5.06 6.37
CA ILE A 248 15.48 6.30 7.01
C ILE A 248 14.17 6.75 6.40
N SER A 249 13.07 6.66 7.16
CA SER A 249 11.77 7.08 6.68
C SER A 249 11.55 8.58 6.85
N PRO A 250 10.76 9.21 5.96
CA PRO A 250 10.31 10.59 6.15
C PRO A 250 9.19 10.63 7.21
N TRP A 251 9.10 11.75 7.93
CA TRP A 251 8.13 11.93 9.00
C TRP A 251 6.66 11.88 8.52
N ASN A 252 6.39 12.27 7.27
CA ASN A 252 5.03 12.35 6.70
C ASN A 252 4.52 11.05 6.08
N PHE A 253 5.37 10.05 5.89
CA PHE A 253 5.03 8.68 5.49
C PHE A 253 5.77 7.68 6.38
N PRO A 254 5.45 7.68 7.70
CA PRO A 254 6.22 6.92 8.69
C PRO A 254 6.05 5.40 8.55
N LEU A 255 4.95 4.93 7.98
CA LEU A 255 4.68 3.51 7.80
C LEU A 255 5.02 3.04 6.38
N ALA A 256 4.45 3.66 5.34
CA ALA A 256 4.56 3.13 3.99
C ALA A 256 5.98 3.22 3.43
N ILE A 257 6.62 4.39 3.47
CA ILE A 257 7.97 4.54 2.92
C ILE A 257 8.99 3.78 3.76
N PHE A 258 8.83 3.75 5.08
CA PHE A 258 9.64 2.91 5.96
C PHE A 258 9.55 1.43 5.57
N THR A 259 8.33 0.90 5.42
CA THR A 259 8.09 -0.47 4.98
C THR A 259 8.66 -0.74 3.59
N CYS A 260 8.53 0.20 2.64
CA CYS A 260 9.10 0.10 1.30
C CYS A 260 10.60 -0.14 1.33
N GLN A 261 11.34 0.69 2.09
CA GLN A 261 12.79 0.59 2.21
C GLN A 261 13.22 -0.74 2.83
N ILE A 262 12.57 -1.12 3.93
CA ILE A 262 12.86 -2.39 4.64
C ILE A 262 12.53 -3.58 3.75
N ALA A 263 11.33 -3.66 3.20
CA ALA A 263 10.88 -4.78 2.41
C ALA A 263 11.73 -4.97 1.14
N GLY A 264 12.09 -3.87 0.45
CA GLY A 264 12.96 -3.93 -0.72
C GLY A 264 14.36 -4.44 -0.40
N ALA A 265 14.96 -3.96 0.68
CA ALA A 265 16.29 -4.41 1.11
C ALA A 265 16.26 -5.88 1.56
N LEU A 266 15.29 -6.28 2.37
CA LEU A 266 15.14 -7.65 2.85
C LEU A 266 14.86 -8.64 1.71
N ALA A 267 13.99 -8.28 0.76
CA ALA A 267 13.69 -9.07 -0.43
C ALA A 267 14.97 -9.40 -1.22
N ALA A 268 15.85 -8.41 -1.37
CA ALA A 268 17.11 -8.55 -2.10
C ALA A 268 18.21 -9.31 -1.32
N GLY A 269 17.93 -9.83 -0.12
CA GLY A 269 18.89 -10.59 0.68
C GLY A 269 19.84 -9.74 1.51
N ASN A 270 19.50 -8.47 1.73
CA ASN A 270 20.22 -7.57 2.64
C ASN A 270 19.60 -7.64 4.04
N THR A 271 20.37 -7.24 5.04
CA THR A 271 19.85 -6.91 6.37
C THR A 271 19.62 -5.40 6.48
N VAL A 272 18.86 -4.96 7.47
CA VAL A 272 18.46 -3.55 7.59
C VAL A 272 18.73 -3.00 8.99
N LEU A 273 19.01 -1.72 9.02
CA LEU A 273 19.15 -0.90 10.21
C LEU A 273 18.21 0.33 10.07
#